data_82b77b3e99d3d174ac2d5931f259b42d
#
_entry.id   82b77b3e99d3d174ac2d5931f259b42d
#
_cell.length_a   1.000
_cell.length_b   1.000
_cell.length_c   1.000
_cell.angle_alpha   90.00
_cell.angle_beta   90.00
_cell.angle_gamma   90.00
#
_symmetry.space_group_name_H-M   'P 1'
#
loop_
_entity.id
_entity.type
_entity.pdbx_description
1 polymer ?
#
loop_
_entity_poly.entity_id
_entity_poly.type
_entity_poly.pdbx_seq_one_letter_code
_entity_poly.pdbx_strand_id
1 'polypeptide(L)'
;RQMCIRDRLTTMSIAGRFIFAPFPGFKPVTAVVIIAGMYLGIEAGFYCGALTALVTNFYFGQGMYTPFQMLTWGLIGIISALIGGLLRKNKAVLMIYGVFAGVIFSLLMDIYTVIWTFGTFRWSYYLITISTSFTFTIIYAVSNVIFLLALAVPLGKKIEHAYQKRE
;
A
#
# COMPACT_ATOMS: atom_id res chain seq x y z
N ARG A 1 4.44 2.85 -23.08
CA ARG A 1 3.14 2.24 -22.65
C ARG A 1 3.19 1.63 -21.26
N GLN A 2 4.29 1.02 -20.84
CA GLN A 2 4.44 0.57 -19.42
C GLN A 2 4.38 1.74 -18.46
N MET A 3 5.04 2.85 -18.76
CA MET A 3 4.91 4.08 -18.00
C MET A 3 3.45 4.52 -17.89
N CYS A 4 2.69 4.47 -19.00
CA CYS A 4 1.27 4.85 -18.98
C CYS A 4 0.39 3.98 -18.06
N ILE A 5 0.68 2.66 -17.93
CA ILE A 5 -0.05 1.78 -17.01
C ILE A 5 0.36 2.06 -15.55
N ARG A 6 1.66 2.29 -15.30
CA ARG A 6 2.17 2.70 -13.99
C ARG A 6 1.51 4.00 -13.53
N ASP A 7 1.47 5.01 -14.41
CA ASP A 7 0.87 6.31 -14.13
C ASP A 7 -0.62 6.18 -13.82
N ARG A 8 -1.35 5.36 -14.59
CA ARG A 8 -2.79 5.10 -14.34
C ARG A 8 -3.04 4.45 -12.98
N LEU A 9 -2.24 3.47 -12.59
CA LEU A 9 -2.38 2.83 -11.28
C LEU A 9 -2.02 3.81 -10.16
N THR A 10 -0.98 4.59 -10.31
CA THR A 10 -0.60 5.62 -9.35
C THR A 10 -1.70 6.68 -9.22
N THR A 11 -2.23 7.17 -10.34
CA THR A 11 -3.37 8.12 -10.34
C THR A 11 -4.59 7.52 -9.67
N MET A 12 -4.89 6.24 -9.91
CA MET A 12 -6.01 5.55 -9.26
C MET A 12 -5.79 5.41 -7.75
N SER A 13 -4.57 5.14 -7.32
CA SER A 13 -4.21 5.11 -5.91
C SER A 13 -4.38 6.47 -5.23
N ILE A 14 -3.91 7.53 -5.89
CA ILE A 14 -4.05 8.93 -5.44
C ILE A 14 -5.55 9.29 -5.35
N ALA A 15 -6.29 9.10 -6.43
CA ALA A 15 -7.73 9.38 -6.46
C ALA A 15 -8.50 8.59 -5.39
N GLY A 16 -8.19 7.31 -5.23
CA GLY A 16 -8.77 6.48 -4.19
C GLY A 16 -8.50 7.03 -2.79
N ARG A 17 -7.30 7.53 -2.53
CA ARG A 17 -6.99 8.14 -1.22
C ARG A 17 -7.80 9.42 -0.96
N PHE A 18 -8.11 10.21 -1.99
CA PHE A 18 -8.97 11.38 -1.87
C PHE A 18 -10.44 11.01 -1.70
N ILE A 19 -10.96 10.06 -2.48
CA ILE A 19 -12.36 9.61 -2.40
C ILE A 19 -12.67 9.04 -1.01
N PHE A 20 -11.76 8.26 -0.46
CA PHE A 20 -11.90 7.64 0.86
C PHE A 20 -11.30 8.50 2.00
N ALA A 21 -11.01 9.78 1.77
CA ALA A 21 -10.48 10.68 2.78
C ALA A 21 -11.34 10.77 4.07
N PRO A 22 -12.70 10.78 3.98
CA PRO A 22 -13.56 10.81 5.17
C PRO A 22 -13.47 9.55 6.05
N PHE A 23 -12.94 8.45 5.50
CA PHE A 23 -12.83 7.18 6.23
C PHE A 23 -11.39 6.95 6.71
N PRO A 24 -11.06 7.22 7.97
CA PRO A 24 -9.71 7.06 8.49
C PRO A 24 -9.28 5.59 8.42
N GLY A 25 -8.12 5.33 7.83
CA GLY A 25 -7.57 3.99 7.67
C GLY A 25 -8.17 3.14 6.53
N PHE A 26 -9.38 3.43 6.07
CA PHE A 26 -10.04 2.68 5.00
C PHE A 26 -9.73 3.29 3.63
N LYS A 27 -8.64 2.83 2.98
CA LYS A 27 -8.13 3.41 1.73
C LYS A 27 -7.60 2.33 0.78
N PRO A 28 -7.79 2.47 -0.55
CA PRO A 28 -7.36 1.46 -1.52
C PRO A 28 -5.86 1.47 -1.84
N VAL A 29 -5.08 2.38 -1.26
CA VAL A 29 -3.67 2.62 -1.62
C VAL A 29 -2.85 1.34 -1.59
N THR A 30 -2.84 0.63 -0.46
CA THR A 30 -2.05 -0.59 -0.29
C THR A 30 -2.46 -1.67 -1.29
N ALA A 31 -3.76 -1.84 -1.54
CA ALA A 31 -4.26 -2.80 -2.53
C ALA A 31 -3.77 -2.47 -3.94
N VAL A 32 -3.81 -1.20 -4.35
CA VAL A 32 -3.32 -0.77 -5.66
C VAL A 32 -1.80 -0.92 -5.77
N VAL A 33 -1.05 -0.62 -4.72
CA VAL A 33 0.41 -0.83 -4.65
C VAL A 33 0.76 -2.32 -4.80
N ILE A 34 0.02 -3.20 -4.12
CA ILE A 34 0.19 -4.66 -4.26
C ILE A 34 -0.07 -5.10 -5.71
N ILE A 35 -1.16 -4.62 -6.32
CA ILE A 35 -1.50 -4.93 -7.72
C ILE A 35 -0.42 -4.40 -8.67
N ALA A 36 0.07 -3.18 -8.45
CA ALA A 36 1.15 -2.62 -9.26
C ALA A 36 2.43 -3.46 -9.16
N GLY A 37 2.83 -3.85 -7.95
CA GLY A 37 4.00 -4.70 -7.74
C GLY A 37 3.87 -6.06 -8.42
N MET A 38 2.78 -6.79 -8.14
CA MET A 38 2.61 -8.16 -8.64
C MET A 38 2.45 -8.29 -10.15
N TYR A 39 1.98 -7.25 -10.85
CA TYR A 39 1.79 -7.29 -12.31
C TYR A 39 2.87 -6.52 -13.09
N LEU A 40 3.40 -5.44 -12.56
CA LEU A 40 4.31 -4.54 -13.28
C LEU A 40 5.76 -4.58 -12.76
N GLY A 41 6.00 -5.30 -11.67
CA GLY A 41 7.33 -5.52 -11.11
C GLY A 41 7.75 -4.52 -10.03
N ILE A 42 9.00 -4.67 -9.59
CA ILE A 42 9.58 -4.00 -8.40
C ILE A 42 9.49 -2.49 -8.50
N GLU A 43 9.97 -1.94 -9.64
CA GLU A 43 9.97 -0.49 -9.83
C GLU A 43 8.57 0.10 -9.78
N ALA A 44 7.61 -0.52 -10.47
CA ALA A 44 6.24 -0.03 -10.52
C ALA A 44 5.56 -0.08 -9.14
N GLY A 45 5.79 -1.16 -8.38
CA GLY A 45 5.29 -1.29 -7.02
C GLY A 45 5.84 -0.22 -6.10
N PHE A 46 7.17 -0.01 -6.13
CA PHE A 46 7.83 1.01 -5.32
C PHE A 46 7.34 2.42 -5.68
N TYR A 47 7.40 2.80 -6.96
CA TYR A 47 6.99 4.13 -7.40
C TYR A 47 5.51 4.41 -7.14
N CYS A 48 4.62 3.44 -7.36
CA CYS A 48 3.20 3.60 -7.08
C CYS A 48 2.97 3.95 -5.60
N GLY A 49 3.61 3.24 -4.68
CA GLY A 49 3.51 3.50 -3.24
C GLY A 49 4.12 4.84 -2.83
N ALA A 50 5.36 5.09 -3.24
CA ALA A 50 6.10 6.29 -2.89
C ALA A 50 5.44 7.57 -3.44
N LEU A 51 5.06 7.58 -4.73
CA LEU A 51 4.41 8.73 -5.34
C LEU A 51 3.02 8.98 -4.78
N THR A 52 2.27 7.91 -4.46
CA THR A 52 0.96 8.09 -3.81
C THR A 52 1.11 8.80 -2.47
N ALA A 53 2.07 8.39 -1.64
CA ALA A 53 2.35 9.06 -0.37
C ALA A 53 2.74 10.53 -0.58
N LEU A 54 3.73 10.77 -1.43
CA LEU A 54 4.28 12.10 -1.69
C LEU A 54 3.20 13.06 -2.18
N VAL A 55 2.51 12.70 -3.26
CA VAL A 55 1.53 13.58 -3.91
C VAL A 55 0.32 13.86 -3.01
N THR A 56 -0.22 12.84 -2.36
CA THR A 56 -1.41 13.03 -1.52
C THR A 56 -1.11 13.78 -0.24
N ASN A 57 0.11 13.69 0.29
CA ASN A 57 0.49 14.43 1.48
C ASN A 57 0.69 15.93 1.21
N PHE A 58 0.84 16.38 -0.03
CA PHE A 58 0.72 17.82 -0.34
C PHE A 58 -0.66 18.37 0.04
N TYR A 59 -1.70 17.56 -0.05
CA TYR A 59 -3.06 17.95 0.34
C TYR A 59 -3.36 17.63 1.80
N PHE A 60 -3.01 16.44 2.29
CA PHE A 60 -3.30 16.01 3.67
C PHE A 60 -2.33 16.60 4.70
N GLY A 61 -1.31 17.30 4.27
CA GLY A 61 -0.24 17.85 5.08
C GLY A 61 1.06 17.07 4.88
N GLN A 62 2.14 17.81 4.64
CA GLN A 62 3.50 17.26 4.59
C GLN A 62 4.09 17.21 5.99
N GLY A 63 4.87 16.17 6.27
CA GLY A 63 5.58 16.01 7.52
C GLY A 63 6.68 14.96 7.41
N MET A 64 7.44 14.81 8.48
CA MET A 64 8.51 13.79 8.55
C MET A 64 7.98 12.37 8.41
N TYR A 65 6.67 12.15 8.57
CA TYR A 65 6.03 10.86 8.29
C TYR A 65 5.94 10.52 6.80
N THR A 66 6.03 11.52 5.91
CA THR A 66 5.94 11.28 4.45
C THR A 66 7.02 10.36 3.93
N PRO A 67 8.33 10.55 4.22
CA PRO A 67 9.37 9.60 3.84
C PRO A 67 9.12 8.17 4.38
N PHE A 68 8.64 8.05 5.61
CA PHE A 68 8.29 6.74 6.19
C PHE A 68 7.14 6.06 5.44
N GLN A 69 6.10 6.81 5.07
CA GLN A 69 5.01 6.28 4.24
C GLN A 69 5.50 5.86 2.85
N MET A 70 6.33 6.68 2.22
CA MET A 70 6.92 6.35 0.91
C MET A 70 7.70 5.05 0.96
N LEU A 71 8.56 4.89 1.96
CA LEU A 71 9.35 3.66 2.17
C LEU A 71 8.45 2.46 2.48
N THR A 72 7.49 2.61 3.38
CA THR A 72 6.60 1.51 3.79
C THR A 72 5.76 0.99 2.64
N TRP A 73 5.08 1.87 1.91
CA TRP A 73 4.32 1.45 0.72
C TRP A 73 5.23 0.98 -0.42
N GLY A 74 6.40 1.59 -0.57
CA GLY A 74 7.41 1.14 -1.52
C GLY A 74 7.88 -0.29 -1.24
N LEU A 75 8.19 -0.61 0.02
CA LEU A 75 8.58 -1.96 0.46
C LEU A 75 7.47 -2.98 0.23
N ILE A 76 6.22 -2.65 0.57
CA ILE A 76 5.06 -3.51 0.28
C ILE A 76 4.96 -3.79 -1.22
N GLY A 77 5.18 -2.78 -2.06
CA GLY A 77 5.20 -2.92 -3.52
C GLY A 77 6.33 -3.81 -4.02
N ILE A 78 7.54 -3.67 -3.47
CA ILE A 78 8.69 -4.54 -3.79
C ILE A 78 8.39 -5.99 -3.43
N ILE A 79 7.95 -6.26 -2.20
CA ILE A 79 7.66 -7.61 -1.73
C ILE A 79 6.55 -8.24 -2.60
N SER A 80 5.49 -7.50 -2.93
CA SER A 80 4.44 -8.00 -3.80
C SER A 80 4.93 -8.32 -5.22
N ALA A 81 5.95 -7.64 -5.71
CA ALA A 81 6.58 -7.97 -6.98
C ALA A 81 7.39 -9.26 -6.92
N LEU A 82 8.17 -9.44 -5.84
CA LEU A 82 9.00 -10.64 -5.64
C LEU A 82 8.16 -11.92 -5.55
N ILE A 83 7.01 -11.85 -4.87
CA ILE A 83 6.08 -13.00 -4.71
C ILE A 83 4.91 -12.93 -5.71
N GLY A 84 4.95 -12.05 -6.70
CA GLY A 84 3.86 -11.76 -7.63
C GLY A 84 3.32 -12.99 -8.36
N GLY A 85 4.19 -13.93 -8.71
CA GLY A 85 3.80 -15.21 -9.33
C GLY A 85 2.87 -16.03 -8.44
N LEU A 86 3.13 -16.06 -7.14
CA LEU A 86 2.31 -16.76 -6.16
C LEU A 86 0.99 -16.01 -5.88
N LEU A 87 1.06 -14.69 -5.75
CA LEU A 87 -0.11 -13.84 -5.50
C LEU A 87 -1.15 -13.92 -6.64
N ARG A 88 -0.68 -13.99 -7.89
CA ARG A 88 -1.57 -14.12 -9.07
C ARG A 88 -2.24 -15.47 -9.18
N LYS A 89 -1.54 -16.55 -8.76
CA LYS A 89 -2.05 -17.93 -8.85
C LYS A 89 -3.07 -18.27 -7.78
N ASN A 90 -2.94 -17.70 -6.58
CA ASN A 90 -3.75 -18.09 -5.44
C ASN A 90 -4.37 -16.87 -4.74
N LYS A 91 -5.70 -16.75 -4.86
CA LYS A 91 -6.46 -15.66 -4.22
C LYS A 91 -6.36 -15.68 -2.70
N ALA A 92 -6.29 -16.85 -2.07
CA ALA A 92 -6.15 -16.95 -0.62
C ALA A 92 -4.82 -16.36 -0.15
N VAL A 93 -3.73 -16.67 -0.85
CA VAL A 93 -2.41 -16.09 -0.58
C VAL A 93 -2.41 -14.58 -0.77
N LEU A 94 -3.09 -14.09 -1.81
CA LEU A 94 -3.24 -12.64 -2.03
C LEU A 94 -3.98 -11.97 -0.87
N MET A 95 -5.05 -12.56 -0.35
CA MET A 95 -5.79 -12.01 0.79
C MET A 95 -4.96 -12.03 2.07
N ILE A 96 -4.26 -13.14 2.35
CA ILE A 96 -3.35 -13.26 3.49
C ILE A 96 -2.26 -12.19 3.40
N TYR A 97 -1.67 -12.01 2.23
CA TYR A 97 -0.68 -10.96 2.01
C TYR A 97 -1.27 -9.56 2.20
N GLY A 98 -2.50 -9.31 1.78
CA GLY A 98 -3.20 -8.04 2.02
C GLY A 98 -3.37 -7.72 3.50
N VAL A 99 -3.74 -8.72 4.32
CA VAL A 99 -3.79 -8.59 5.78
C VAL A 99 -2.39 -8.26 6.33
N PHE A 100 -1.40 -9.04 5.92
CA PHE A 100 -0.02 -8.87 6.36
C PHE A 100 0.55 -7.49 5.99
N ALA A 101 0.27 -7.01 4.78
CA ALA A 101 0.66 -5.68 4.33
C ALA A 101 0.04 -4.56 5.18
N GLY A 102 -1.22 -4.71 5.61
CA GLY A 102 -1.87 -3.77 6.52
C GLY A 102 -1.23 -3.74 7.90
N VAL A 103 -0.90 -4.91 8.44
CA VAL A 103 -0.19 -5.05 9.73
C VAL A 103 1.21 -4.45 9.63
N ILE A 104 1.99 -4.78 8.59
CA ILE A 104 3.34 -4.23 8.38
C ILE A 104 3.28 -2.71 8.25
N PHE A 105 2.32 -2.19 7.48
CA PHE A 105 2.15 -0.74 7.34
C PHE A 105 1.97 -0.08 8.69
N SER A 106 1.07 -0.59 9.53
CA SER A 106 0.81 -0.05 10.87
C SER A 106 2.06 -0.10 11.74
N LEU A 107 2.70 -1.26 11.84
CA LEU A 107 3.89 -1.46 12.67
C LEU A 107 5.06 -0.55 12.28
N LEU A 108 5.30 -0.35 10.99
CA LEU A 108 6.35 0.55 10.51
C LEU A 108 6.01 2.02 10.78
N MET A 109 4.75 2.41 10.61
CA MET A 109 4.31 3.77 10.96
C MET A 109 4.34 4.03 12.47
N ASP A 110 4.11 3.01 13.29
CA ASP A 110 4.24 3.11 14.75
C ASP A 110 5.69 3.39 15.18
N ILE A 111 6.69 2.87 14.46
CA ILE A 111 8.11 3.21 14.71
C ILE A 111 8.33 4.71 14.53
N TYR A 112 7.81 5.28 13.43
CA TYR A 112 7.87 6.71 13.20
C TYR A 112 7.19 7.48 14.34
N THR A 113 5.99 7.07 14.72
CA THR A 113 5.20 7.72 15.77
C THR A 113 5.97 7.75 17.11
N VAL A 114 6.63 6.65 17.47
CA VAL A 114 7.46 6.58 18.70
C VAL A 114 8.63 7.56 18.64
N ILE A 115 9.39 7.55 17.54
CA ILE A 115 10.54 8.43 17.39
C ILE A 115 10.11 9.90 17.41
N TRP A 116 9.01 10.23 16.73
CA TRP A 116 8.49 11.59 16.65
C TRP A 116 7.94 12.10 17.99
N THR A 117 7.20 11.25 18.72
CA THR A 117 6.52 11.65 19.96
C THR A 117 7.47 11.70 21.14
N PHE A 118 8.38 10.74 21.24
CA PHE A 118 9.25 10.57 22.41
C PHE A 118 10.71 10.97 22.18
N GLY A 119 11.08 11.35 20.95
CA GLY A 119 12.44 11.72 20.57
C GLY A 119 13.46 10.58 20.56
N THR A 120 13.08 9.39 21.02
CA THR A 120 13.95 8.21 21.11
C THR A 120 13.13 6.94 21.00
N PHE A 121 13.72 5.89 20.40
CA PHE A 121 13.09 4.59 20.32
C PHE A 121 13.32 3.81 21.62
N ARG A 122 12.22 3.37 22.25
CA ARG A 122 12.20 2.42 23.37
C ARG A 122 11.11 1.39 23.17
N TRP A 123 11.39 0.15 23.50
CA TRP A 123 10.42 -0.95 23.35
C TRP A 123 9.13 -0.73 24.13
N SER A 124 9.20 -0.13 25.32
CA SER A 124 8.01 0.19 26.12
C SER A 124 7.09 1.19 25.40
N TYR A 125 7.65 2.23 24.79
CA TYR A 125 6.88 3.21 24.03
C TYR A 125 6.27 2.58 22.77
N TYR A 126 7.04 1.71 22.10
CA TYR A 126 6.56 1.01 20.91
C TYR A 126 5.37 0.09 21.21
N LEU A 127 5.42 -0.68 22.30
CA LEU A 127 4.31 -1.51 22.75
C LEU A 127 3.04 -0.71 23.09
N ILE A 128 3.20 0.45 23.74
CA ILE A 128 2.09 1.37 24.02
C ILE A 128 1.49 1.86 22.69
N THR A 129 2.32 2.29 21.75
CA THR A 129 1.87 2.79 20.44
C THR A 129 1.12 1.70 19.66
N ILE A 130 1.64 0.48 19.59
CA ILE A 130 0.94 -0.66 18.98
C ILE A 130 -0.42 -0.89 19.63
N SER A 131 -0.49 -0.83 20.96
CA SER A 131 -1.76 -1.04 21.68
C SER A 131 -2.80 0.04 21.35
N THR A 132 -2.38 1.28 21.19
CA THR A 132 -3.27 2.39 20.82
C THR A 132 -3.64 2.40 19.33
N SER A 133 -2.75 1.94 18.45
CA SER A 133 -2.98 1.85 17.00
C SER A 133 -3.69 0.56 16.57
N PHE A 134 -3.94 -0.37 17.48
CA PHE A 134 -4.49 -1.70 17.18
C PHE A 134 -5.78 -1.66 16.35
N THR A 135 -6.70 -0.75 16.67
CA THR A 135 -7.93 -0.56 15.90
C THR A 135 -7.64 -0.16 14.46
N PHE A 136 -6.69 0.74 14.23
CA PHE A 136 -6.28 1.14 12.88
C PHE A 136 -5.60 0.00 12.11
N THR A 137 -4.81 -0.82 12.80
CA THR A 137 -4.19 -2.02 12.21
C THR A 137 -5.24 -2.97 11.66
N ILE A 138 -6.32 -3.21 12.40
CA ILE A 138 -7.45 -4.03 11.94
C ILE A 138 -8.13 -3.37 10.73
N ILE A 139 -8.39 -2.07 10.77
CA ILE A 139 -9.01 -1.34 9.66
C ILE A 139 -8.14 -1.44 8.40
N TYR A 140 -6.83 -1.29 8.51
CA TYR A 140 -5.91 -1.44 7.36
C TYR A 140 -5.97 -2.85 6.78
N ALA A 141 -5.94 -3.88 7.63
CA ALA A 141 -6.00 -5.27 7.18
C ALA A 141 -7.32 -5.58 6.46
N VAL A 142 -8.46 -5.20 7.05
CA VAL A 142 -9.80 -5.39 6.46
C VAL A 142 -9.95 -4.60 5.17
N SER A 143 -9.53 -3.34 5.16
CA SER A 143 -9.55 -2.46 3.98
C SER A 143 -8.79 -3.09 2.81
N ASN A 144 -7.59 -3.60 3.06
CA ASN A 144 -6.78 -4.24 2.04
C ASN A 144 -7.47 -5.46 1.43
N VAL A 145 -8.07 -6.32 2.26
CA VAL A 145 -8.82 -7.51 1.78
C VAL A 145 -9.98 -7.07 0.90
N ILE A 146 -10.81 -6.12 1.35
CA ILE A 146 -11.96 -5.64 0.59
C ILE A 146 -11.53 -5.07 -0.76
N PHE A 147 -10.54 -4.18 -0.79
CA PHE A 147 -10.07 -3.57 -2.03
C PHE A 147 -9.33 -4.55 -2.94
N LEU A 148 -8.60 -5.52 -2.40
CA LEU A 148 -7.99 -6.58 -3.22
C LEU A 148 -9.06 -7.48 -3.85
N LEU A 149 -10.11 -7.85 -3.13
CA LEU A 149 -11.23 -8.61 -3.68
C LEU A 149 -11.94 -7.84 -4.81
N ALA A 150 -12.14 -6.54 -4.63
CA ALA A 150 -12.82 -5.70 -5.60
C ALA A 150 -11.96 -5.37 -6.83
N LEU A 151 -10.65 -5.14 -6.65
CA LEU A 151 -9.78 -4.53 -7.67
C LEU A 151 -8.83 -5.53 -8.34
N ALA A 152 -8.40 -6.61 -7.65
CA ALA A 152 -7.37 -7.49 -8.19
C ALA A 152 -7.77 -8.16 -9.49
N VAL A 153 -9.02 -8.64 -9.60
CA VAL A 153 -9.52 -9.30 -10.81
C VAL A 153 -9.70 -8.33 -11.98
N PRO A 154 -10.47 -7.21 -11.83
CA PRO A 154 -10.70 -6.31 -12.95
C PRO A 154 -9.43 -5.59 -13.41
N LEU A 155 -8.56 -5.21 -12.51
CA LEU A 155 -7.29 -4.56 -12.88
C LEU A 155 -6.30 -5.57 -13.47
N GLY A 156 -6.20 -6.77 -12.90
CA GLY A 156 -5.37 -7.83 -13.44
C GLY A 156 -5.69 -8.14 -14.90
N LYS A 157 -6.97 -8.37 -15.21
CA LYS A 157 -7.42 -8.61 -16.59
C LYS A 157 -7.08 -7.44 -17.53
N LYS A 158 -7.27 -6.20 -17.09
CA LYS A 158 -6.93 -5.02 -17.92
C LYS A 158 -5.43 -4.90 -18.17
N ILE A 159 -4.62 -5.19 -17.17
CA ILE A 159 -3.16 -5.17 -17.29
C ILE A 159 -2.70 -6.28 -18.24
N GLU A 160 -3.16 -7.52 -18.05
CA GLU A 160 -2.82 -8.66 -18.90
C GLU A 160 -3.25 -8.42 -20.36
N HIS A 161 -4.46 -7.94 -20.59
CA HIS A 161 -4.94 -7.60 -21.94
C HIS A 161 -4.08 -6.50 -22.60
N ALA A 162 -3.60 -5.53 -21.84
CA ALA A 162 -2.72 -4.49 -22.34
C ALA A 162 -1.31 -5.02 -22.68
N TYR A 163 -0.91 -6.15 -22.10
CA TYR A 163 0.33 -6.85 -22.46
C TYR A 163 0.15 -7.75 -23.69
N GLN A 164 -0.96 -8.50 -23.78
CA GLN A 164 -1.23 -9.42 -24.91
C GLN A 164 -1.42 -8.72 -26.27
N LYS A 165 -1.90 -7.48 -26.29
CA LYS A 165 -1.96 -6.66 -27.52
C LYS A 165 -0.58 -6.27 -28.08
N ARG A 166 0.49 -6.79 -27.53
CA ARG A 166 1.89 -6.49 -27.92
C ARG A 166 2.58 -7.59 -28.73
N GLU A 167 2.05 -8.81 -28.69
CA GLU A 167 2.45 -9.93 -29.56
C GLU A 167 1.66 -9.92 -30.87
#